data_8c2f0fe657c5cec2efa914b169a98a8c
#
_entry.id   8c2f0fe657c5cec2efa914b169a98a8c
#
_cell.length_a   1.000
_cell.length_b   1.000
_cell.length_c   1.000
_cell.angle_alpha   90.00
_cell.angle_beta   90.00
_cell.angle_gamma   90.00
#
_symmetry.space_group_name_H-M   'P 1'
#
loop_
_entity.id
_entity.type
_entity.pdbx_description
1 polymer ?
#
loop_
_entity_poly.entity_id
_entity_poly.type
_entity_poly.pdbx_seq_one_letter_code
_entity_poly.pdbx_strand_id
1 'polypeptide(L)'
;TKLFNATRFALMNGAYVGELPDRAQLTDADRWILDRLEQIRADVDSGLDAYEFSKACEALYHFTWDEFCDWYLELAKAQLGFAEDNLPTAPATRLVLGYVLDTLLRLLHPVMPFVTETLWTALTGEESLVVADWPTPYEAERDETAFQRIDDLQKLVTEVRRFRSDQGVKPSQRVPARLIGVADKADLANQIAAIRSLARLEEPAADFNATASLEVRLSR
;
A
#
# COMPACT_ATOMS: atom_id res chain seq x y z
N THR A 1 10.98 9.77 10.27
CA THR A 1 10.22 10.71 9.42
C THR A 1 9.17 10.00 8.56
N LYS A 2 9.52 8.91 7.82
CA LYS A 2 8.59 8.23 6.88
C LYS A 2 7.39 7.61 7.62
N LEU A 3 7.62 6.85 8.70
CA LEU A 3 6.56 6.26 9.53
C LEU A 3 5.64 7.34 10.15
N PHE A 4 6.22 8.43 10.66
CA PHE A 4 5.45 9.57 11.17
C PHE A 4 4.52 10.17 10.10
N ASN A 5 5.04 10.39 8.90
CA ASN A 5 4.25 10.93 7.80
C ASN A 5 3.14 9.96 7.35
N ALA A 6 3.42 8.67 7.35
CA ALA A 6 2.43 7.63 7.04
C ALA A 6 1.27 7.62 8.06
N THR A 7 1.60 7.63 9.35
CA THR A 7 0.58 7.69 10.42
C THR A 7 -0.22 8.98 10.36
N ARG A 8 0.46 10.12 10.15
CA ARG A 8 -0.21 11.42 9.98
C ARG A 8 -1.18 11.40 8.79
N PHE A 9 -0.75 10.85 7.65
CA PHE A 9 -1.61 10.70 6.47
C PHE A 9 -2.85 9.86 6.80
N ALA A 10 -2.68 8.72 7.45
CA ALA A 10 -3.78 7.84 7.81
C ALA A 10 -4.79 8.54 8.73
N LEU A 11 -4.31 9.20 9.79
CA LEU A 11 -5.17 9.96 10.73
C LEU A 11 -5.92 11.10 10.04
N MET A 12 -5.24 11.86 9.18
CA MET A 12 -5.88 12.94 8.42
C MET A 12 -6.97 12.46 7.45
N ASN A 13 -6.89 11.21 7.01
CA ASN A 13 -7.89 10.58 6.15
C ASN A 13 -8.91 9.72 6.92
N GLY A 14 -8.92 9.83 8.25
CA GLY A 14 -9.91 9.20 9.10
C GLY A 14 -9.68 7.71 9.33
N ALA A 15 -8.45 7.22 9.23
CA ALA A 15 -8.10 5.86 9.61
C ALA A 15 -8.34 5.65 11.12
N TYR A 16 -8.85 4.49 11.47
CA TYR A 16 -9.11 4.11 12.86
C TYR A 16 -8.97 2.60 13.03
N VAL A 17 -8.71 2.18 14.26
CA VAL A 17 -8.61 0.76 14.62
C VAL A 17 -10.00 0.22 14.92
N GLY A 18 -10.34 -0.90 14.29
CA GLY A 18 -11.64 -1.56 14.45
C GLY A 18 -11.64 -2.93 13.82
N GLU A 19 -12.79 -3.58 13.86
CA GLU A 19 -12.99 -4.88 13.22
C GLU A 19 -12.91 -4.72 11.69
N LEU A 20 -12.10 -5.58 11.06
CA LEU A 20 -11.97 -5.59 9.60
C LEU A 20 -13.27 -6.07 8.96
N PRO A 21 -13.70 -5.46 7.85
CA PRO A 21 -14.85 -5.95 7.10
C PRO A 21 -14.55 -7.28 6.41
N ASP A 22 -15.61 -7.94 5.93
CA ASP A 22 -15.46 -9.16 5.13
C ASP A 22 -14.50 -8.93 3.95
N ARG A 23 -13.66 -9.92 3.66
CA ARG A 23 -12.68 -9.83 2.56
C ARG A 23 -13.30 -9.50 1.20
N ALA A 24 -14.55 -9.89 0.98
CA ALA A 24 -15.29 -9.55 -0.23
C ALA A 24 -15.55 -8.04 -0.41
N GLN A 25 -15.51 -7.27 0.68
CA GLN A 25 -15.68 -5.81 0.68
C GLN A 25 -14.34 -5.06 0.52
N LEU A 26 -13.22 -5.79 0.61
CA LEU A 26 -11.88 -5.23 0.49
C LEU A 26 -11.46 -5.14 -0.98
N THR A 27 -10.68 -4.12 -1.31
CA THR A 27 -10.03 -4.01 -2.61
C THR A 27 -8.87 -5.00 -2.74
N ASP A 28 -8.36 -5.20 -3.96
CA ASP A 28 -7.17 -6.03 -4.17
C ASP A 28 -5.96 -5.50 -3.38
N ALA A 29 -5.79 -4.17 -3.30
CA ALA A 29 -4.71 -3.57 -2.53
C ALA A 29 -4.87 -3.78 -1.02
N ASP A 30 -6.09 -3.70 -0.51
CA ASP A 30 -6.38 -3.95 0.91
C ASP A 30 -6.11 -5.42 1.27
N ARG A 31 -6.56 -6.37 0.44
CA ARG A 31 -6.28 -7.80 0.64
C ARG A 31 -4.79 -8.10 0.56
N TRP A 32 -4.11 -7.55 -0.44
CA TRP A 32 -2.68 -7.71 -0.62
C TRP A 32 -1.88 -7.24 0.60
N ILE A 33 -2.14 -6.03 1.11
CA ILE A 33 -1.36 -5.50 2.24
C ILE A 33 -1.62 -6.26 3.54
N LEU A 34 -2.85 -6.74 3.77
CA LEU A 34 -3.17 -7.57 4.93
C LEU A 34 -2.46 -8.92 4.87
N ASP A 35 -2.45 -9.57 3.72
CA ASP A 35 -1.77 -10.85 3.52
C ASP A 35 -0.24 -10.69 3.64
N ARG A 36 0.31 -9.57 3.16
CA ARG A 36 1.74 -9.24 3.35
C ARG A 36 2.07 -8.97 4.81
N LEU A 37 1.22 -8.21 5.50
CA LEU A 37 1.41 -7.92 6.93
C LEU A 37 1.43 -9.21 7.76
N GLU A 38 0.52 -10.15 7.49
CA GLU A 38 0.47 -11.43 8.20
C GLU A 38 1.74 -12.26 7.95
N GLN A 39 2.23 -12.29 6.72
CA GLN A 39 3.51 -12.94 6.42
C GLN A 39 4.66 -12.31 7.20
N ILE A 40 4.75 -10.98 7.22
CA ILE A 40 5.80 -10.26 7.97
C ILE A 40 5.66 -10.48 9.47
N ARG A 41 4.44 -10.50 10.02
CA ARG A 41 4.20 -10.84 11.42
C ARG A 41 4.77 -12.22 11.78
N ALA A 42 4.48 -13.22 10.95
CA ALA A 42 4.98 -14.57 11.15
C ALA A 42 6.52 -14.66 11.02
N ASP A 43 7.10 -13.94 10.05
CA ASP A 43 8.55 -13.86 9.86
C ASP A 43 9.25 -13.19 11.06
N VAL A 44 8.62 -12.14 11.61
CA VAL A 44 9.11 -11.45 12.82
C VAL A 44 9.04 -12.35 14.03
N ASP A 45 7.93 -13.04 14.27
CA ASP A 45 7.79 -13.99 15.37
C ASP A 45 8.87 -15.08 15.30
N SER A 46 9.01 -15.70 14.14
CA SER A 46 10.03 -16.72 13.91
C SER A 46 11.45 -16.20 14.10
N GLY A 47 11.72 -14.97 13.62
CA GLY A 47 13.04 -14.33 13.77
C GLY A 47 13.36 -13.99 15.22
N LEU A 48 12.39 -13.52 15.98
CA LEU A 48 12.56 -13.22 17.41
C LEU A 48 12.78 -14.50 18.22
N ASP A 49 11.99 -15.55 17.98
CA ASP A 49 12.11 -16.85 18.65
C ASP A 49 13.47 -17.53 18.37
N ALA A 50 13.99 -17.36 17.17
CA ALA A 50 15.30 -17.86 16.77
C ALA A 50 16.47 -16.95 17.17
N TYR A 51 16.23 -15.81 17.83
CA TYR A 51 17.22 -14.77 18.11
C TYR A 51 17.90 -14.16 16.86
N GLU A 52 17.22 -14.22 15.72
CA GLU A 52 17.67 -13.66 14.43
C GLU A 52 17.17 -12.21 14.27
N PHE A 53 17.49 -11.34 15.22
CA PHE A 53 16.96 -9.97 15.30
C PHE A 53 17.21 -9.12 14.04
N SER A 54 18.35 -9.32 13.37
CA SER A 54 18.65 -8.59 12.12
C SER A 54 17.68 -8.94 11.00
N LYS A 55 17.28 -10.20 10.88
CA LYS A 55 16.28 -10.65 9.88
C LYS A 55 14.91 -10.07 10.20
N ALA A 56 14.49 -10.12 11.46
CA ALA A 56 13.23 -9.51 11.88
C ALA A 56 13.19 -7.99 11.58
N CYS A 57 14.26 -7.27 11.91
CA CYS A 57 14.37 -5.84 11.62
C CYS A 57 14.38 -5.55 10.11
N GLU A 58 15.07 -6.37 9.31
CA GLU A 58 15.13 -6.22 7.86
C GLU A 58 13.75 -6.43 7.22
N ALA A 59 13.03 -7.49 7.63
CA ALA A 59 11.68 -7.77 7.19
C ALA A 59 10.72 -6.59 7.50
N LEU A 60 10.74 -6.09 8.75
CA LEU A 60 9.96 -4.91 9.16
C LEU A 60 10.33 -3.65 8.37
N TYR A 61 11.62 -3.43 8.12
CA TYR A 61 12.09 -2.29 7.36
C TYR A 61 11.55 -2.33 5.93
N HIS A 62 11.75 -3.42 5.20
CA HIS A 62 11.30 -3.54 3.82
C HIS A 62 9.78 -3.46 3.70
N PHE A 63 9.05 -4.15 4.56
CA PHE A 63 7.59 -4.03 4.58
C PHE A 63 7.14 -2.57 4.81
N THR A 64 7.71 -1.92 5.82
CA THR A 64 7.30 -0.54 6.18
C THR A 64 7.60 0.45 5.08
N TRP A 65 8.83 0.42 4.52
CA TRP A 65 9.31 1.42 3.58
C TRP A 65 8.87 1.15 2.16
N ASP A 66 9.05 -0.09 1.69
CA ASP A 66 8.87 -0.41 0.29
C ASP A 66 7.42 -0.80 -0.02
N GLU A 67 6.81 -1.64 0.81
CA GLU A 67 5.45 -2.14 0.53
C GLU A 67 4.37 -1.20 1.09
N PHE A 68 4.41 -0.89 2.38
CA PHE A 68 3.37 -0.07 3.00
C PHE A 68 3.45 1.39 2.55
N CYS A 69 4.61 2.06 2.74
CA CYS A 69 4.73 3.48 2.45
C CYS A 69 4.77 3.80 0.94
N ASP A 70 5.54 3.04 0.14
CA ASP A 70 5.77 3.39 -1.26
C ASP A 70 4.67 2.87 -2.20
N TRP A 71 3.99 1.78 -1.82
CA TRP A 71 2.93 1.22 -2.64
C TRP A 71 1.56 1.34 -2.01
N TYR A 72 1.33 0.74 -0.84
CA TYR A 72 -0.03 0.69 -0.29
C TYR A 72 -0.61 2.07 -0.01
N LEU A 73 0.15 2.99 0.61
CA LEU A 73 -0.35 4.35 0.86
C LEU A 73 -0.71 5.09 -0.43
N GLU A 74 0.04 4.90 -1.51
CA GLU A 74 -0.28 5.52 -2.79
C GLU A 74 -1.53 4.90 -3.44
N LEU A 75 -1.73 3.58 -3.30
CA LEU A 75 -2.96 2.91 -3.74
C LEU A 75 -4.16 3.34 -2.89
N ALA A 76 -3.99 3.42 -1.57
CA ALA A 76 -5.01 3.88 -0.64
C ALA A 76 -5.49 5.32 -0.94
N LYS A 77 -4.61 6.20 -1.40
CA LYS A 77 -4.99 7.55 -1.84
C LYS A 77 -6.07 7.52 -2.92
N ALA A 78 -5.92 6.65 -3.92
CA ALA A 78 -6.91 6.49 -4.97
C ALA A 78 -8.26 5.93 -4.45
N GLN A 79 -8.20 5.06 -3.43
CA GLN A 79 -9.37 4.41 -2.83
C GLN A 79 -10.13 5.34 -1.86
N LEU A 80 -9.41 6.25 -1.21
CA LEU A 80 -9.99 7.22 -0.28
C LEU A 80 -10.66 8.39 -0.99
N GLY A 81 -10.25 8.69 -2.24
CA GLY A 81 -10.78 9.79 -3.03
C GLY A 81 -10.37 11.17 -2.51
N PHE A 82 -9.42 11.83 -3.17
CA PHE A 82 -8.95 13.16 -2.73
C PHE A 82 -9.95 14.31 -2.91
N ALA A 83 -11.03 14.10 -3.69
CA ALA A 83 -11.98 15.14 -4.05
C ALA A 83 -13.46 14.75 -3.82
N GLU A 84 -13.73 13.49 -3.53
CA GLU A 84 -15.08 12.99 -3.36
C GLU A 84 -15.18 12.24 -2.03
N ASP A 85 -15.81 12.84 -1.05
CA ASP A 85 -15.90 12.36 0.34
C ASP A 85 -16.61 11.00 0.53
N ASN A 86 -17.01 10.31 -0.55
CA ASN A 86 -17.87 9.12 -0.47
C ASN A 86 -17.55 8.01 -1.47
N LEU A 87 -16.28 7.69 -1.75
CA LEU A 87 -15.98 6.47 -2.49
C LEU A 87 -16.44 5.23 -1.70
N PRO A 88 -17.12 4.27 -2.32
CA PRO A 88 -17.60 3.05 -1.64
C PRO A 88 -16.49 2.24 -0.96
N THR A 89 -15.26 2.37 -1.43
CA THR A 89 -14.08 1.70 -0.88
C THR A 89 -13.49 2.40 0.34
N ALA A 90 -13.75 3.68 0.53
CA ALA A 90 -13.09 4.50 1.56
C ALA A 90 -13.31 3.99 3.00
N PRO A 91 -14.50 3.56 3.43
CA PRO A 91 -14.69 3.05 4.80
C PRO A 91 -13.84 1.82 5.10
N ALA A 92 -13.80 0.86 4.18
CA ALA A 92 -12.99 -0.35 4.32
C ALA A 92 -11.49 -0.03 4.33
N THR A 93 -11.03 0.82 3.43
CA THR A 93 -9.62 1.26 3.38
C THR A 93 -9.18 1.99 4.64
N ARG A 94 -10.05 2.81 5.26
CA ARG A 94 -9.74 3.47 6.55
C ARG A 94 -9.52 2.46 7.68
N LEU A 95 -10.34 1.40 7.74
CA LEU A 95 -10.16 0.31 8.70
C LEU A 95 -8.87 -0.47 8.43
N VAL A 96 -8.58 -0.81 7.18
CA VAL A 96 -7.35 -1.51 6.81
C VAL A 96 -6.11 -0.67 7.15
N LEU A 97 -6.12 0.63 6.85
CA LEU A 97 -5.04 1.55 7.26
C LEU A 97 -4.82 1.55 8.78
N GLY A 98 -5.89 1.64 9.55
CA GLY A 98 -5.84 1.60 11.01
C GLY A 98 -5.28 0.28 11.52
N TYR A 99 -5.77 -0.83 11.02
CA TYR A 99 -5.33 -2.19 11.39
C TYR A 99 -3.85 -2.43 11.05
N VAL A 100 -3.42 -2.07 9.83
CA VAL A 100 -2.03 -2.25 9.39
C VAL A 100 -1.09 -1.42 10.25
N LEU A 101 -1.45 -0.15 10.53
CA LEU A 101 -0.64 0.71 11.40
C LEU A 101 -0.59 0.22 12.84
N ASP A 102 -1.71 -0.17 13.43
CA ASP A 102 -1.73 -0.73 14.78
C ASP A 102 -0.80 -1.93 14.89
N THR A 103 -0.96 -2.90 14.01
CA THR A 103 -0.11 -4.10 13.98
C THR A 103 1.36 -3.77 13.76
N LEU A 104 1.65 -2.93 12.76
CA LEU A 104 3.02 -2.53 12.43
C LEU A 104 3.72 -1.80 13.57
N LEU A 105 3.02 -0.88 14.24
CA LEU A 105 3.58 -0.14 15.38
C LEU A 105 3.87 -1.06 16.56
N ARG A 106 3.03 -2.06 16.82
CA ARG A 106 3.28 -3.10 17.83
C ARG A 106 4.51 -3.93 17.47
N LEU A 107 4.65 -4.39 16.23
CA LEU A 107 5.81 -5.17 15.76
C LEU A 107 7.11 -4.37 15.82
N LEU A 108 7.07 -3.06 15.53
CA LEU A 108 8.23 -2.17 15.57
C LEU A 108 8.61 -1.73 16.98
N HIS A 109 7.70 -1.82 17.95
CA HIS A 109 7.91 -1.25 19.29
C HIS A 109 9.18 -1.74 20.00
N PRO A 110 9.55 -3.03 19.96
CA PRO A 110 10.79 -3.51 20.60
C PRO A 110 12.07 -2.85 20.07
N VAL A 111 12.04 -2.36 18.82
CA VAL A 111 13.21 -1.76 18.14
C VAL A 111 13.16 -0.24 18.14
N MET A 112 11.96 0.36 18.15
CA MET A 112 11.75 1.81 18.02
C MET A 112 10.71 2.31 19.05
N PRO A 113 10.92 2.10 20.37
CA PRO A 113 9.87 2.27 21.38
C PRO A 113 9.29 3.68 21.45
N PHE A 114 10.10 4.73 21.35
CA PHE A 114 9.64 6.11 21.55
C PHE A 114 8.70 6.59 20.44
N VAL A 115 9.09 6.40 19.18
CA VAL A 115 8.27 6.86 18.05
C VAL A 115 7.01 6.02 17.90
N THR A 116 7.09 4.71 18.13
CA THR A 116 5.92 3.83 18.02
C THR A 116 4.91 4.09 19.14
N GLU A 117 5.37 4.36 20.36
CA GLU A 117 4.52 4.79 21.46
C GLU A 117 3.72 6.05 21.12
N THR A 118 4.42 7.09 20.66
CA THR A 118 3.79 8.36 20.29
C THR A 118 2.75 8.20 19.16
N LEU A 119 3.09 7.41 18.15
CA LEU A 119 2.20 7.23 17.00
C LEU A 119 1.00 6.34 17.33
N TRP A 120 1.24 5.29 18.11
CA TRP A 120 0.20 4.33 18.48
C TRP A 120 -0.84 4.94 19.43
N THR A 121 -0.41 5.68 20.44
CA THR A 121 -1.34 6.38 21.34
C THR A 121 -2.16 7.44 20.58
N ALA A 122 -1.57 8.11 19.58
CA ALA A 122 -2.30 9.03 18.72
C ALA A 122 -3.32 8.32 17.80
N LEU A 123 -3.01 7.10 17.37
CA LEU A 123 -3.88 6.30 16.49
C LEU A 123 -5.05 5.68 17.24
N THR A 124 -4.78 5.12 18.43
CA THR A 124 -5.75 4.30 19.18
C THR A 124 -6.48 5.05 20.27
N GLY A 125 -5.84 6.07 20.84
CA GLY A 125 -6.33 6.74 22.06
C GLY A 125 -6.10 5.92 23.34
N GLU A 126 -5.43 4.77 23.24
CA GLU A 126 -5.11 3.91 24.38
C GLU A 126 -3.95 4.47 25.20
N GLU A 127 -3.78 3.99 26.44
CA GLU A 127 -2.85 4.55 27.41
C GLU A 127 -1.38 4.38 27.01
N SER A 128 -0.98 3.17 26.64
CA SER A 128 0.42 2.88 26.30
C SER A 128 0.58 1.59 25.49
N LEU A 129 1.42 1.64 24.47
CA LEU A 129 1.79 0.50 23.65
C LEU A 129 2.65 -0.51 24.43
N VAL A 130 3.42 -0.05 25.42
CA VAL A 130 4.29 -0.92 26.23
C VAL A 130 3.51 -2.06 26.91
N VAL A 131 2.26 -1.81 27.30
CA VAL A 131 1.40 -2.79 27.98
C VAL A 131 0.38 -3.45 27.04
N ALA A 132 0.39 -3.09 25.75
CA ALA A 132 -0.51 -3.68 24.78
C ALA A 132 -0.05 -5.10 24.39
N ASP A 133 -1.02 -5.95 24.05
CA ASP A 133 -0.75 -7.31 23.62
C ASP A 133 0.04 -7.36 22.31
N TRP A 134 0.87 -8.40 22.16
CA TRP A 134 1.52 -8.70 20.89
C TRP A 134 0.49 -9.05 19.82
N PRO A 135 0.72 -8.66 18.54
CA PRO A 135 -0.26 -8.90 17.48
C PRO A 135 -0.58 -10.40 17.30
N THR A 136 -1.86 -10.73 17.31
CA THR A 136 -2.33 -12.08 17.03
C THR A 136 -2.40 -12.35 15.53
N PRO A 137 -2.31 -13.63 15.08
CA PRO A 137 -2.45 -13.98 13.68
C PRO A 137 -3.77 -13.49 13.06
N TYR A 138 -3.68 -13.00 11.85
CA TYR A 138 -4.85 -12.71 11.02
C TYR A 138 -5.20 -13.97 10.23
N GLU A 139 -6.25 -14.67 10.66
CA GLU A 139 -6.68 -15.94 10.08
C GLU A 139 -7.52 -15.70 8.81
N ALA A 140 -6.85 -15.58 7.67
CA ALA A 140 -7.50 -15.53 6.36
C ALA A 140 -6.64 -16.26 5.33
N GLU A 141 -7.30 -16.92 4.39
CA GLU A 141 -6.60 -17.48 3.24
C GLU A 141 -6.04 -16.36 2.36
N ARG A 142 -4.78 -16.54 1.94
CA ARG A 142 -4.10 -15.61 1.04
C ARG A 142 -4.82 -15.52 -0.30
N ASP A 143 -5.05 -14.30 -0.76
CA ASP A 143 -5.64 -14.05 -2.07
C ASP A 143 -4.56 -13.93 -3.16
N GLU A 144 -4.20 -15.07 -3.77
CA GLU A 144 -3.19 -15.12 -4.84
C GLU A 144 -3.59 -14.27 -6.05
N THR A 145 -4.89 -14.10 -6.29
CA THR A 145 -5.38 -13.27 -7.40
C THR A 145 -5.11 -11.80 -7.13
N ALA A 146 -5.43 -11.31 -5.92
CA ALA A 146 -5.09 -9.94 -5.51
C ALA A 146 -3.58 -9.71 -5.56
N PHE A 147 -2.80 -10.68 -5.09
CA PHE A 147 -1.33 -10.64 -5.16
C PHE A 147 -0.83 -10.43 -6.59
N GLN A 148 -1.29 -11.25 -7.52
CA GLN A 148 -0.88 -11.18 -8.92
C GLN A 148 -1.28 -9.85 -9.59
N ARG A 149 -2.48 -9.33 -9.27
CA ARG A 149 -2.94 -8.04 -9.80
C ARG A 149 -2.10 -6.87 -9.31
N ILE A 150 -1.71 -6.88 -8.03
CA ILE A 150 -0.85 -5.84 -7.47
C ILE A 150 0.57 -5.96 -8.02
N ASP A 151 1.12 -7.16 -8.18
CA ASP A 151 2.42 -7.39 -8.81
C ASP A 151 2.44 -6.86 -10.26
N ASP A 152 1.43 -7.17 -11.06
CA ASP A 152 1.27 -6.66 -12.42
C ASP A 152 1.17 -5.13 -12.45
N LEU A 153 0.45 -4.53 -11.51
CA LEU A 153 0.37 -3.07 -11.37
C LEU A 153 1.74 -2.46 -11.03
N GLN A 154 2.43 -3.03 -10.06
CA GLN A 154 3.76 -2.58 -9.64
C GLN A 154 4.76 -2.66 -10.79
N LYS A 155 4.75 -3.77 -11.53
CA LYS A 155 5.57 -3.97 -12.72
C LYS A 155 5.27 -2.93 -13.79
N LEU A 156 3.99 -2.74 -14.13
CA LEU A 156 3.58 -1.75 -15.13
C LEU A 156 4.05 -0.34 -14.76
N VAL A 157 3.77 0.09 -13.52
CA VAL A 157 4.17 1.42 -13.06
C VAL A 157 5.69 1.60 -13.06
N THR A 158 6.43 0.57 -12.65
CA THR A 158 7.90 0.60 -12.61
C THR A 158 8.48 0.72 -14.02
N GLU A 159 8.01 -0.07 -14.98
CA GLU A 159 8.45 -0.02 -16.37
C GLU A 159 8.10 1.34 -17.02
N VAL A 160 6.92 1.87 -16.75
CA VAL A 160 6.56 3.21 -17.24
C VAL A 160 7.45 4.30 -16.64
N ARG A 161 7.75 4.24 -15.34
CA ARG A 161 8.65 5.21 -14.70
C ARG A 161 10.06 5.14 -15.29
N ARG A 162 10.58 3.93 -15.54
CA ARG A 162 11.86 3.70 -16.18
C ARG A 162 11.87 4.28 -17.59
N PHE A 163 10.87 3.93 -18.42
CA PHE A 163 10.74 4.43 -19.79
C PHE A 163 10.71 5.97 -19.83
N ARG A 164 9.94 6.60 -18.93
CA ARG A 164 9.92 8.07 -18.82
C ARG A 164 11.28 8.66 -18.50
N SER A 165 12.02 8.04 -17.60
CA SER A 165 13.39 8.45 -17.26
C SER A 165 14.32 8.35 -18.48
N ASP A 166 14.23 7.24 -19.24
CA ASP A 166 15.01 7.02 -20.46
C ASP A 166 14.68 8.04 -21.55
N GLN A 167 13.45 8.55 -21.58
CA GLN A 167 13.01 9.63 -22.46
C GLN A 167 13.34 11.04 -21.92
N GLY A 168 14.07 11.15 -20.83
CA GLY A 168 14.46 12.44 -20.23
C GLY A 168 13.32 13.21 -19.56
N VAL A 169 12.19 12.57 -19.27
CA VAL A 169 11.04 13.20 -18.58
C VAL A 169 11.35 13.36 -17.10
N LYS A 170 11.18 14.58 -16.58
CA LYS A 170 11.41 14.86 -15.15
C LYS A 170 10.44 14.05 -14.27
N PRO A 171 10.88 13.54 -13.11
CA PRO A 171 10.03 12.73 -12.21
C PRO A 171 8.72 13.41 -11.79
N SER A 172 8.74 14.73 -11.61
CA SER A 172 7.57 15.52 -11.21
C SER A 172 6.62 15.85 -12.34
N GLN A 173 7.06 15.77 -13.60
CA GLN A 173 6.28 16.13 -14.76
C GLN A 173 5.19 15.09 -15.03
N ARG A 174 3.98 15.52 -15.36
CA ARG A 174 2.94 14.65 -15.89
C ARG A 174 2.99 14.67 -17.42
N VAL A 175 2.69 13.55 -18.04
CA VAL A 175 2.69 13.40 -19.50
C VAL A 175 1.42 12.69 -19.96
N PRO A 176 0.81 13.12 -21.08
CA PRO A 176 -0.32 12.40 -21.64
C PRO A 176 0.12 11.04 -22.16
N ALA A 177 -0.67 10.01 -21.86
CA ALA A 177 -0.40 8.65 -22.32
C ALA A 177 -1.68 7.85 -22.54
N ARG A 178 -1.74 7.11 -23.63
CA ARG A 178 -2.82 6.16 -23.92
C ARG A 178 -2.43 4.80 -23.38
N LEU A 179 -3.25 4.25 -22.48
CA LEU A 179 -3.09 2.90 -21.96
C LEU A 179 -3.90 1.94 -22.84
N ILE A 180 -3.20 1.13 -23.65
CA ILE A 180 -3.84 0.18 -24.59
C ILE A 180 -3.83 -1.20 -23.94
N GLY A 181 -4.94 -1.92 -23.98
CA GLY A 181 -5.07 -3.26 -23.43
C GLY A 181 -5.22 -3.32 -21.90
N VAL A 182 -5.10 -2.21 -21.19
CA VAL A 182 -5.32 -2.17 -19.73
C VAL A 182 -6.81 -2.23 -19.40
N ALA A 183 -7.64 -1.53 -20.17
CA ALA A 183 -9.09 -1.52 -19.99
C ALA A 183 -9.75 -2.85 -20.33
N ASP A 184 -9.14 -3.63 -21.24
CA ASP A 184 -9.63 -4.95 -21.65
C ASP A 184 -9.34 -6.03 -20.58
N LYS A 185 -8.41 -5.77 -19.67
CA LYS A 185 -8.17 -6.59 -18.49
C LYS A 185 -9.05 -6.06 -17.35
N ALA A 186 -10.18 -6.71 -17.11
CA ALA A 186 -11.12 -6.32 -16.05
C ALA A 186 -10.44 -6.07 -14.70
N ASP A 187 -9.35 -6.78 -14.45
CA ASP A 187 -8.56 -6.73 -13.23
C ASP A 187 -7.77 -5.43 -13.05
N LEU A 188 -7.33 -4.80 -14.15
CA LEU A 188 -6.59 -3.53 -14.11
C LEU A 188 -7.46 -2.31 -14.44
N ALA A 189 -8.62 -2.53 -15.05
CA ALA A 189 -9.55 -1.44 -15.42
C ALA A 189 -9.93 -0.60 -14.19
N ASN A 190 -10.21 -1.24 -13.07
CA ASN A 190 -10.54 -0.58 -11.81
C ASN A 190 -9.34 0.14 -11.16
N GLN A 191 -8.13 -0.08 -11.66
CA GLN A 191 -6.90 0.50 -11.12
C GLN A 191 -6.27 1.55 -12.03
N ILE A 192 -6.93 1.91 -13.15
CA ILE A 192 -6.41 2.90 -14.12
C ILE A 192 -6.08 4.23 -13.45
N ALA A 193 -6.93 4.72 -12.55
CA ALA A 193 -6.68 5.97 -11.82
C ALA A 193 -5.42 5.88 -10.95
N ALA A 194 -5.20 4.77 -10.26
CA ALA A 194 -4.00 4.51 -9.48
C ALA A 194 -2.76 4.41 -10.38
N ILE A 195 -2.84 3.67 -11.49
CA ILE A 195 -1.75 3.56 -12.48
C ILE A 195 -1.36 4.94 -13.00
N ARG A 196 -2.32 5.76 -13.42
CA ARG A 196 -2.06 7.13 -13.92
C ARG A 196 -1.43 8.01 -12.84
N SER A 197 -1.94 7.95 -11.63
CA SER A 197 -1.40 8.72 -10.51
C SER A 197 0.04 8.32 -10.19
N LEU A 198 0.28 7.02 -10.02
CA LEU A 198 1.59 6.47 -9.64
C LEU A 198 2.63 6.63 -10.74
N ALA A 199 2.24 6.46 -12.00
CA ALA A 199 3.13 6.63 -13.15
C ALA A 199 3.21 8.08 -13.65
N ARG A 200 2.51 9.05 -13.01
CA ARG A 200 2.46 10.45 -13.43
C ARG A 200 1.99 10.62 -14.87
N LEU A 201 0.91 9.94 -15.22
CA LEU A 201 0.30 10.01 -16.53
C LEU A 201 -0.98 10.86 -16.48
N GLU A 202 -1.27 11.53 -17.59
CA GLU A 202 -2.52 12.26 -17.82
C GLU A 202 -3.37 11.54 -18.86
N GLU A 203 -4.68 11.80 -18.82
CA GLU A 203 -5.58 11.37 -19.91
C GLU A 203 -5.20 12.14 -21.19
N PRO A 204 -4.96 11.46 -22.31
CA PRO A 204 -4.60 12.12 -23.54
C PRO A 204 -5.83 12.79 -24.19
N ALA A 205 -5.62 13.92 -24.84
CA ALA A 205 -6.62 14.54 -25.69
C ALA A 205 -7.01 13.61 -26.87
N ALA A 206 -8.18 13.85 -27.48
CA ALA A 206 -8.70 13.00 -28.56
C ALA A 206 -7.76 12.93 -29.77
N ASP A 207 -7.05 14.01 -30.06
CA ASP A 207 -6.09 14.17 -31.15
C ASP A 207 -4.64 13.83 -30.77
N PHE A 208 -4.44 13.22 -29.60
CA PHE A 208 -3.11 12.87 -29.11
C PHE A 208 -2.42 11.84 -30.01
N ASN A 209 -1.24 12.19 -30.49
CA ASN A 209 -0.32 11.31 -31.20
C ASN A 209 0.90 11.01 -30.34
N ALA A 210 1.10 9.73 -30.04
CA ALA A 210 2.25 9.28 -29.26
C ALA A 210 3.54 9.37 -30.10
N THR A 211 4.58 9.93 -29.51
CA THR A 211 5.92 10.00 -30.11
C THR A 211 6.79 8.81 -29.75
N ALA A 212 6.41 8.07 -28.72
CA ALA A 212 7.09 6.86 -28.27
C ALA A 212 6.08 5.88 -27.64
N SER A 213 6.43 4.60 -27.62
CA SER A 213 5.59 3.55 -27.04
C SER A 213 6.42 2.57 -26.23
N LEU A 214 5.80 1.97 -25.24
CA LEU A 214 6.36 0.90 -24.40
C LEU A 214 5.38 -0.27 -24.36
N GLU A 215 5.88 -1.47 -24.60
CA GLU A 215 5.13 -2.71 -24.40
C GLU A 215 5.55 -3.35 -23.08
N VAL A 216 4.57 -3.62 -22.20
CA VAL A 216 4.80 -4.29 -20.92
C VAL A 216 4.05 -5.61 -20.89
N ARG A 217 4.78 -6.70 -20.68
CA ARG A 217 4.18 -8.04 -20.54
C ARG A 217 3.80 -8.26 -19.08
N LEU A 218 2.51 -8.37 -18.84
CA LEU A 218 1.93 -8.68 -17.55
C LEU A 218 1.59 -10.18 -17.47
N SER A 219 1.41 -10.67 -16.26
CA SER A 219 0.91 -12.03 -16.03
C SER A 219 -0.50 -12.19 -16.62
N ARG A 220 -0.88 -13.41 -16.94
CA ARG A 220 -2.17 -13.68 -17.60
C ARG A 220 -3.31 -13.76 -16.61
#